data_7b5ee8d9057b8699181aaeb38e0acbfd
#
_entry.id   7b5ee8d9057b8699181aaeb38e0acbfd
#
_cell.length_a   1.000
_cell.length_b   1.000
_cell.length_c   1.000
_cell.angle_alpha   90.00
_cell.angle_beta   90.00
_cell.angle_gamma   90.00
#
_symmetry.space_group_name_H-M   'P 1'
#
loop_
_entity.id
_entity.type
_entity.pdbx_description
1 polymer ?
#
loop_
_entity_poly.entity_id
_entity_poly.type
_entity_poly.pdbx_seq_one_letter_code
_entity_poly.pdbx_strand_id
1 'polypeptide(L)'
;MKRLGVLAAIVAAIALLGSSRAPAQRLQANCVLPSQTPVWLDFAPKSVPFWNLFAKPGIVAMGSNLIYPARLRAAGAQTVYFDLYLNRRMGTPSAPADPSTIVATANKLYEYAAQSMDCSNPVIAENELFGSWLAVPWSPTNAQYRANVLLFLQTLRARGAQPWLLVNAAPYTAGTAADWWRQVADVAGIVREVYFPAPLIYQRGPIYGNRTLRQSFRNGILDFTEIGIPVSKLGLFLGFQTTKGTGGREGLAAKPWFETVKWQALSARFVAREMKFSSVWSWGWDEFSTMPGEHDPDKPRAACVYLWTRDPKLCNGPAAAGKGFNRSRTEGQLILAPGLRCKLGTANVRWSAINPIKILSGDPELAFSNAFARAIEQRAARVSSGDVLAAERAIVGTRFGGSRGAYLAAIAGAHANLSLARGIIADELRRTRIESRFRVAWPSATQIAAFHQNYGDLQARLVEARSGMQWLAGRRFGYALASAAPPQLMNLPSGRWSALWSPLGTVLVRPLGPPQPLGSVPLGNVRLGIRAALMAQSRGDHFPSWLNASQQAALPKAICWRDQFPQLGEVDLANYLPFLALTH
;
A
#
# COMPACT_ATOMS: atom_id res chain seq x y z
N MET A 1 -45.74 10.13 -84.69
CA MET A 1 -45.97 9.30 -83.52
C MET A 1 -44.76 8.37 -83.12
N LYS A 2 -43.49 8.87 -83.24
CA LYS A 2 -42.29 8.07 -82.88
C LYS A 2 -41.37 8.75 -81.82
N ARG A 3 -41.80 9.90 -81.29
CA ARG A 3 -40.97 10.64 -80.28
C ARG A 3 -41.51 10.63 -78.85
N LEU A 4 -42.71 10.11 -78.59
CA LEU A 4 -43.27 10.00 -77.22
C LEU A 4 -42.90 8.67 -76.53
N GLY A 5 -42.47 7.63 -77.22
CA GLY A 5 -42.11 6.35 -76.62
C GLY A 5 -40.74 6.29 -75.95
N VAL A 6 -39.80 7.16 -76.35
CA VAL A 6 -38.43 7.20 -75.81
C VAL A 6 -38.35 7.94 -74.47
N LEU A 7 -39.17 8.93 -74.22
CA LEU A 7 -39.20 9.66 -72.96
C LEU A 7 -39.83 8.84 -71.83
N ALA A 8 -40.81 7.97 -72.10
CA ALA A 8 -41.42 7.10 -71.11
C ALA A 8 -40.47 5.99 -70.62
N ALA A 9 -39.60 5.48 -71.51
CA ALA A 9 -38.61 4.45 -71.18
C ALA A 9 -37.46 5.01 -70.35
N ILE A 10 -37.06 6.27 -70.53
CA ILE A 10 -35.99 6.91 -69.74
C ILE A 10 -36.47 7.27 -68.33
N VAL A 11 -37.72 7.70 -68.16
CA VAL A 11 -38.29 7.98 -66.85
C VAL A 11 -38.48 6.71 -66.02
N ALA A 12 -38.84 5.59 -66.64
CA ALA A 12 -38.95 4.30 -65.97
C ALA A 12 -37.57 3.72 -65.59
N ALA A 13 -36.52 3.96 -66.39
CA ALA A 13 -35.15 3.54 -66.06
C ALA A 13 -34.51 4.38 -64.92
N ILE A 14 -34.84 5.68 -64.78
CA ILE A 14 -34.39 6.52 -63.70
C ILE A 14 -35.13 6.19 -62.39
N ALA A 15 -36.39 5.77 -62.44
CA ALA A 15 -37.14 5.32 -61.24
C ALA A 15 -36.68 3.97 -60.68
N LEU A 16 -35.99 3.13 -61.47
CA LEU A 16 -35.42 1.84 -61.03
C LEU A 16 -33.97 1.98 -60.50
N LEU A 17 -33.30 3.14 -60.65
CA LEU A 17 -31.99 3.43 -60.08
C LEU A 17 -32.11 4.11 -58.71
N GLY A 18 -33.33 4.37 -58.23
CA GLY A 18 -33.62 4.92 -56.93
C GLY A 18 -33.60 3.89 -55.83
N SER A 19 -32.51 3.92 -55.05
CA SER A 19 -32.41 3.32 -53.72
C SER A 19 -32.38 1.79 -53.60
N SER A 20 -31.32 1.16 -54.09
CA SER A 20 -30.81 0.01 -53.32
C SER A 20 -30.17 0.56 -52.02
N ARG A 21 -31.00 0.90 -51.04
CA ARG A 21 -30.57 0.95 -49.65
C ARG A 21 -30.10 -0.45 -49.36
N ALA A 22 -28.77 -0.64 -49.20
CA ALA A 22 -28.25 -1.87 -48.65
C ALA A 22 -29.09 -2.20 -47.43
N PRO A 23 -29.57 -3.46 -47.27
CA PRO A 23 -30.34 -3.81 -46.08
C PRO A 23 -29.52 -3.41 -44.86
N ALA A 24 -30.11 -2.62 -43.98
CA ALA A 24 -29.47 -2.26 -42.73
C ALA A 24 -29.06 -3.56 -42.05
N GLN A 25 -27.76 -3.79 -42.01
CA GLN A 25 -27.21 -5.02 -41.44
C GLN A 25 -27.71 -5.09 -40.00
N ARG A 26 -28.53 -6.08 -39.65
CA ARG A 26 -29.03 -6.22 -38.28
C ARG A 26 -27.84 -6.53 -37.40
N LEU A 27 -27.42 -5.54 -36.57
CA LEU A 27 -26.39 -5.73 -35.59
C LEU A 27 -26.76 -6.88 -34.65
N GLN A 28 -25.77 -7.64 -34.20
CA GLN A 28 -26.00 -8.68 -33.20
C GLN A 28 -26.56 -8.06 -31.92
N ALA A 29 -27.50 -8.72 -31.27
CA ALA A 29 -28.24 -8.14 -30.14
C ALA A 29 -27.34 -7.88 -28.93
N ASN A 30 -26.27 -8.65 -28.71
CA ASN A 30 -25.45 -8.59 -27.48
C ASN A 30 -23.94 -8.74 -27.74
N CYS A 31 -23.16 -7.73 -27.35
CA CYS A 31 -21.73 -7.86 -27.12
C CYS A 31 -21.46 -8.28 -25.66
N VAL A 32 -21.86 -9.47 -25.29
CA VAL A 32 -21.70 -9.94 -23.91
C VAL A 32 -20.23 -10.24 -23.63
N LEU A 33 -19.64 -9.54 -22.66
CA LEU A 33 -18.33 -9.91 -22.13
C LEU A 33 -18.40 -11.27 -21.42
N PRO A 34 -17.27 -12.02 -21.33
CA PRO A 34 -17.24 -13.27 -20.58
C PRO A 34 -17.73 -13.09 -19.14
N SER A 35 -18.48 -14.04 -18.62
CA SER A 35 -19.02 -14.01 -17.26
C SER A 35 -17.96 -14.24 -16.17
N GLN A 36 -16.75 -14.67 -16.55
CA GLN A 36 -15.64 -14.88 -15.61
C GLN A 36 -15.13 -13.57 -15.04
N THR A 37 -14.85 -13.54 -13.75
CA THR A 37 -14.25 -12.38 -13.08
C THR A 37 -12.84 -12.72 -12.60
N PRO A 38 -11.82 -11.89 -12.90
CA PRO A 38 -11.88 -10.70 -13.78
C PRO A 38 -11.96 -11.07 -15.27
N VAL A 39 -12.62 -10.22 -16.04
CA VAL A 39 -12.50 -10.23 -17.50
C VAL A 39 -11.13 -9.66 -17.88
N TRP A 40 -10.44 -10.30 -18.83
CA TRP A 40 -9.17 -9.80 -19.35
C TRP A 40 -9.38 -9.15 -20.71
N LEU A 41 -8.93 -7.90 -20.87
CA LEU A 41 -9.08 -7.13 -22.11
C LEU A 41 -7.71 -6.66 -22.58
N ASP A 42 -7.39 -6.86 -23.85
CA ASP A 42 -6.05 -6.65 -24.39
C ASP A 42 -6.07 -5.64 -25.54
N PHE A 43 -5.32 -4.55 -25.39
CA PHE A 43 -5.13 -3.59 -26.48
C PHE A 43 -4.01 -4.06 -27.39
N ALA A 44 -4.39 -4.63 -28.51
CA ALA A 44 -3.50 -5.16 -29.54
C ALA A 44 -4.00 -4.74 -30.93
N PRO A 45 -3.76 -3.50 -31.37
CA PRO A 45 -4.26 -2.97 -32.63
C PRO A 45 -3.59 -3.63 -33.84
N LYS A 46 -4.15 -3.39 -35.02
CA LYS A 46 -3.73 -4.03 -36.28
C LYS A 46 -2.28 -3.75 -36.70
N SER A 47 -1.70 -2.69 -36.17
CA SER A 47 -0.30 -2.30 -36.39
C SER A 47 0.70 -3.27 -35.74
N VAL A 48 0.24 -4.12 -34.81
CA VAL A 48 1.09 -5.12 -34.18
C VAL A 48 1.35 -6.28 -35.14
N PRO A 49 2.59 -6.54 -35.55
CA PRO A 49 2.91 -7.64 -36.48
C PRO A 49 2.45 -9.00 -35.98
N PHE A 50 2.32 -9.16 -34.68
CA PHE A 50 1.92 -10.40 -33.99
C PHE A 50 0.48 -10.34 -33.44
N TRP A 51 -0.39 -9.53 -34.04
CA TRP A 51 -1.80 -9.38 -33.63
C TRP A 51 -2.55 -10.72 -33.56
N ASN A 52 -2.15 -11.72 -34.34
CA ASN A 52 -2.72 -13.08 -34.35
C ASN A 52 -2.58 -13.79 -32.97
N LEU A 53 -1.65 -13.38 -32.11
CA LEU A 53 -1.60 -13.87 -30.74
C LEU A 53 -2.86 -13.51 -29.95
N PHE A 54 -3.50 -12.38 -30.28
CA PHE A 54 -4.72 -11.88 -29.65
C PHE A 54 -6.00 -12.22 -30.43
N ALA A 55 -5.90 -12.77 -31.63
CA ALA A 55 -7.02 -13.10 -32.52
C ALA A 55 -7.42 -14.58 -32.36
N LYS A 56 -7.98 -14.95 -31.21
CA LYS A 56 -8.39 -16.34 -30.94
C LYS A 56 -9.43 -16.43 -29.82
N PRO A 57 -10.13 -17.58 -29.71
CA PRO A 57 -11.07 -17.84 -28.61
C PRO A 57 -10.42 -17.63 -27.22
N GLY A 58 -11.18 -17.08 -26.28
CA GLY A 58 -10.71 -16.78 -24.92
C GLY A 58 -9.99 -15.43 -24.78
N ILE A 59 -9.85 -14.66 -25.85
CA ILE A 59 -9.33 -13.29 -25.84
C ILE A 59 -10.49 -12.30 -26.03
N VAL A 60 -10.45 -11.20 -25.28
CA VAL A 60 -11.21 -9.98 -25.53
C VAL A 60 -10.23 -8.90 -25.97
N ALA A 61 -10.25 -8.58 -27.26
CA ALA A 61 -9.31 -7.63 -27.85
C ALA A 61 -9.98 -6.28 -28.07
N MET A 62 -9.24 -5.21 -27.77
CA MET A 62 -9.67 -3.82 -27.99
C MET A 62 -9.22 -3.33 -29.35
N GLY A 63 -10.11 -2.68 -30.09
CA GLY A 63 -9.83 -2.09 -31.40
C GLY A 63 -10.59 -0.79 -31.63
N SER A 64 -10.10 0.04 -32.54
CA SER A 64 -10.59 1.41 -32.75
C SER A 64 -11.01 1.72 -34.20
N ASN A 65 -11.18 0.72 -35.07
CA ASN A 65 -11.58 0.91 -36.46
C ASN A 65 -12.59 -0.15 -36.92
N LEU A 66 -13.09 -0.03 -38.16
CA LEU A 66 -14.13 -0.92 -38.67
C LEU A 66 -13.60 -2.30 -39.14
N ILE A 67 -12.37 -2.38 -39.59
CA ILE A 67 -11.84 -3.56 -40.28
C ILE A 67 -11.21 -4.54 -39.27
N TYR A 68 -10.38 -4.04 -38.37
CA TYR A 68 -9.60 -4.85 -37.45
C TYR A 68 -10.45 -5.65 -36.46
N PRO A 69 -11.47 -5.06 -35.78
CA PRO A 69 -12.38 -5.83 -34.93
C PRO A 69 -13.10 -6.95 -35.66
N ALA A 70 -13.52 -6.76 -36.91
CA ALA A 70 -14.13 -7.80 -37.71
C ALA A 70 -13.19 -8.98 -37.97
N ARG A 71 -11.90 -8.73 -38.24
CA ARG A 71 -10.87 -9.76 -38.39
C ARG A 71 -10.62 -10.54 -37.10
N LEU A 72 -10.61 -9.84 -35.96
CA LEU A 72 -10.47 -10.46 -34.64
C LEU A 72 -11.63 -11.41 -34.34
N ARG A 73 -12.88 -10.97 -34.61
CA ARG A 73 -14.07 -11.80 -34.41
C ARG A 73 -14.10 -13.00 -35.36
N ALA A 74 -13.70 -12.81 -36.63
CA ALA A 74 -13.57 -13.90 -37.58
C ALA A 74 -12.57 -15.00 -37.13
N ALA A 75 -11.57 -14.61 -36.34
CA ALA A 75 -10.61 -15.53 -35.72
C ALA A 75 -11.06 -16.04 -34.33
N GLY A 76 -12.27 -15.72 -33.88
CA GLY A 76 -12.89 -16.23 -32.65
C GLY A 76 -12.65 -15.38 -31.40
N ALA A 77 -11.96 -14.23 -31.46
CA ALA A 77 -11.83 -13.29 -30.34
C ALA A 77 -13.12 -12.49 -30.14
N GLN A 78 -13.40 -12.09 -28.91
CA GLN A 78 -14.38 -11.03 -28.63
C GLN A 78 -13.74 -9.66 -28.81
N THR A 79 -14.55 -8.63 -29.06
CA THR A 79 -14.03 -7.30 -29.32
C THR A 79 -14.73 -6.22 -28.50
N VAL A 80 -13.94 -5.19 -28.11
CA VAL A 80 -14.35 -3.99 -27.39
C VAL A 80 -13.85 -2.78 -28.17
N TYR A 81 -14.68 -1.75 -28.27
CA TYR A 81 -14.26 -0.51 -28.91
C TYR A 81 -13.37 0.32 -27.95
N PHE A 82 -12.22 0.75 -28.46
CA PHE A 82 -11.28 1.60 -27.70
C PHE A 82 -11.20 2.97 -28.35
N ASP A 83 -11.69 4.00 -27.66
CA ASP A 83 -11.61 5.39 -28.13
C ASP A 83 -10.36 6.10 -27.58
N LEU A 84 -9.46 6.44 -28.49
CA LEU A 84 -8.23 7.17 -28.19
C LEU A 84 -8.44 8.69 -28.07
N TYR A 85 -9.66 9.17 -28.30
CA TYR A 85 -9.88 10.59 -28.59
C TYR A 85 -10.83 11.31 -27.62
N LEU A 86 -11.01 10.79 -26.41
CA LEU A 86 -11.88 11.44 -25.40
C LEU A 86 -11.58 12.95 -25.28
N ASN A 87 -10.31 13.31 -25.14
CA ASN A 87 -9.92 14.71 -24.96
C ASN A 87 -10.13 15.58 -26.22
N ARG A 88 -10.11 14.98 -27.41
CA ARG A 88 -10.48 15.71 -28.65
C ARG A 88 -12.00 15.96 -28.72
N ARG A 89 -12.80 15.12 -28.09
CA ARG A 89 -14.27 15.22 -28.08
C ARG A 89 -14.76 16.14 -26.97
N MET A 90 -14.13 16.06 -25.81
CA MET A 90 -14.54 16.81 -24.60
C MET A 90 -13.79 18.12 -24.42
N GLY A 91 -12.71 18.34 -25.18
CA GLY A 91 -11.74 19.39 -24.92
C GLY A 91 -10.82 19.04 -23.76
N THR A 92 -10.24 20.05 -23.14
CA THR A 92 -9.38 19.92 -21.97
C THR A 92 -10.00 20.62 -20.76
N PRO A 93 -9.51 20.40 -19.54
CA PRO A 93 -10.00 21.13 -18.36
C PRO A 93 -9.95 22.65 -18.48
N SER A 94 -8.96 23.19 -19.19
CA SER A 94 -8.81 24.65 -19.44
C SER A 94 -9.51 25.16 -20.69
N ALA A 95 -9.86 24.27 -21.63
CA ALA A 95 -10.53 24.59 -22.88
C ALA A 95 -11.57 23.49 -23.20
N PRO A 96 -12.68 23.43 -22.47
CA PRO A 96 -13.71 22.42 -22.66
C PRO A 96 -14.42 22.64 -24.02
N ALA A 97 -14.89 21.54 -24.61
CA ALA A 97 -15.73 21.60 -25.80
C ALA A 97 -17.07 22.31 -25.50
N ASP A 98 -17.72 22.82 -26.56
CA ASP A 98 -19.05 23.41 -26.45
C ASP A 98 -20.05 22.35 -25.96
N PRO A 99 -20.74 22.57 -24.82
CA PRO A 99 -21.71 21.62 -24.27
C PRO A 99 -22.80 21.20 -25.25
N SER A 100 -23.23 22.09 -26.16
CA SER A 100 -24.27 21.81 -27.16
C SER A 100 -23.89 20.71 -28.14
N THR A 101 -22.59 20.45 -28.32
CA THR A 101 -22.06 19.45 -29.25
C THR A 101 -21.91 18.06 -28.65
N ILE A 102 -21.97 17.93 -27.33
CA ILE A 102 -21.58 16.68 -26.60
C ILE A 102 -22.53 15.53 -26.94
N VAL A 103 -23.82 15.75 -26.90
CA VAL A 103 -24.83 14.71 -27.20
C VAL A 103 -24.68 14.20 -28.64
N ALA A 104 -24.50 15.10 -29.62
CA ALA A 104 -24.29 14.71 -31.00
C ALA A 104 -22.99 13.92 -31.18
N THR A 105 -21.93 14.34 -30.49
CA THR A 105 -20.62 13.67 -30.50
C THR A 105 -20.70 12.25 -29.90
N ALA A 106 -21.40 12.08 -28.78
CA ALA A 106 -21.61 10.78 -28.17
C ALA A 106 -22.43 9.84 -29.06
N ASN A 107 -23.51 10.34 -29.68
CA ASN A 107 -24.33 9.58 -30.61
C ASN A 107 -23.50 9.10 -31.82
N LYS A 108 -22.69 9.97 -32.40
CA LYS A 108 -21.82 9.62 -33.53
C LYS A 108 -20.80 8.55 -33.14
N LEU A 109 -20.21 8.65 -31.95
CA LEU A 109 -19.29 7.63 -31.44
C LEU A 109 -20.00 6.31 -31.23
N TYR A 110 -21.19 6.31 -30.60
CA TYR A 110 -21.99 5.10 -30.41
C TYR A 110 -22.25 4.39 -31.72
N GLU A 111 -22.72 5.11 -32.76
CA GLU A 111 -23.03 4.53 -34.07
C GLU A 111 -21.79 3.89 -34.70
N TYR A 112 -20.66 4.57 -34.65
CA TYR A 112 -19.40 4.05 -35.16
C TYR A 112 -18.92 2.83 -34.37
N ALA A 113 -18.99 2.86 -33.03
CA ALA A 113 -18.60 1.76 -32.18
C ALA A 113 -19.53 0.53 -32.37
N ALA A 114 -20.83 0.75 -32.45
CA ALA A 114 -21.81 -0.29 -32.71
C ALA A 114 -21.56 -1.00 -34.06
N GLN A 115 -21.28 -0.22 -35.10
CA GLN A 115 -20.92 -0.76 -36.41
C GLN A 115 -19.57 -1.51 -36.36
N SER A 116 -18.56 -0.92 -35.71
CA SER A 116 -17.23 -1.53 -35.57
C SER A 116 -17.29 -2.86 -34.82
N MET A 117 -18.06 -2.92 -33.75
CA MET A 117 -18.22 -4.11 -32.92
C MET A 117 -19.30 -5.07 -33.42
N ASP A 118 -20.06 -4.68 -34.43
CA ASP A 118 -21.19 -5.43 -34.98
C ASP A 118 -22.23 -5.81 -33.90
N CYS A 119 -22.52 -4.86 -32.99
CA CYS A 119 -23.50 -5.08 -31.93
C CYS A 119 -24.18 -3.80 -31.45
N SER A 120 -25.39 -3.92 -30.89
CA SER A 120 -26.21 -2.79 -30.44
C SER A 120 -25.87 -2.26 -29.05
N ASN A 121 -25.06 -3.00 -28.27
CA ASN A 121 -24.64 -2.60 -26.92
C ASN A 121 -23.12 -2.70 -26.74
N PRO A 122 -22.33 -1.96 -27.56
CA PRO A 122 -20.88 -2.05 -27.53
C PRO A 122 -20.30 -1.64 -26.18
N VAL A 123 -19.27 -2.37 -25.75
CA VAL A 123 -18.39 -1.89 -24.70
C VAL A 123 -17.47 -0.85 -25.33
N ILE A 124 -17.43 0.37 -24.75
CA ILE A 124 -16.63 1.49 -25.23
C ILE A 124 -15.68 1.91 -24.12
N ALA A 125 -14.40 1.79 -24.37
CA ALA A 125 -13.35 2.24 -23.44
C ALA A 125 -12.85 3.62 -23.89
N GLU A 126 -13.00 4.61 -23.01
CA GLU A 126 -12.59 6.00 -23.22
C GLU A 126 -11.21 6.21 -22.62
N ASN A 127 -10.22 6.52 -23.48
CA ASN A 127 -8.83 6.68 -23.06
C ASN A 127 -8.56 8.02 -22.41
N GLU A 128 -8.00 7.95 -21.25
CA GLU A 128 -7.42 8.97 -20.37
C GLU A 128 -8.27 10.23 -20.12
N LEU A 129 -8.81 10.27 -18.91
CA LEU A 129 -9.37 11.50 -18.35
C LEU A 129 -8.26 12.45 -17.92
N PHE A 130 -8.17 13.63 -18.51
CA PHE A 130 -7.22 14.67 -18.11
C PHE A 130 -7.50 15.18 -16.69
N GLY A 131 -6.44 15.33 -15.91
CA GLY A 131 -6.48 15.96 -14.61
C GLY A 131 -7.25 15.20 -13.53
N SER A 132 -7.44 13.88 -13.65
CA SER A 132 -8.15 13.06 -12.66
C SER A 132 -7.58 13.18 -11.24
N TRP A 133 -6.28 13.41 -11.10
CA TRP A 133 -5.53 13.50 -9.86
C TRP A 133 -5.30 14.94 -9.37
N LEU A 134 -5.59 15.98 -10.20
CA LEU A 134 -5.35 17.38 -9.85
C LEU A 134 -6.58 18.03 -9.23
N ALA A 135 -6.35 18.96 -8.30
CA ALA A 135 -7.40 19.84 -7.80
C ALA A 135 -7.97 20.77 -8.88
N VAL A 136 -7.14 21.14 -9.86
CA VAL A 136 -7.52 21.98 -11.00
C VAL A 136 -8.78 21.53 -11.74
N PRO A 137 -9.03 20.21 -12.02
CA PRO A 137 -10.29 19.73 -12.57
C PRO A 137 -11.55 20.12 -11.78
N TRP A 138 -11.41 20.55 -10.54
CA TRP A 138 -12.50 20.89 -9.63
C TRP A 138 -12.70 22.40 -9.44
N SER A 139 -11.92 23.21 -10.15
CA SER A 139 -12.13 24.64 -10.18
C SER A 139 -13.39 25.03 -11.00
N PRO A 140 -13.97 26.22 -10.81
CA PRO A 140 -15.05 26.70 -11.65
C PRO A 140 -14.70 26.69 -13.13
N THR A 141 -13.44 27.02 -13.49
CA THR A 141 -12.96 27.09 -14.89
C THR A 141 -13.09 25.75 -15.62
N ASN A 142 -12.93 24.61 -14.94
CA ASN A 142 -13.01 23.30 -15.56
C ASN A 142 -14.26 22.49 -15.14
N ALA A 143 -15.21 23.12 -14.46
CA ALA A 143 -16.50 22.50 -14.14
C ALA A 143 -17.24 22.04 -15.41
N GLN A 144 -17.14 22.83 -16.50
CA GLN A 144 -17.75 22.50 -17.78
C GLN A 144 -17.13 21.23 -18.42
N TYR A 145 -15.81 21.05 -18.34
CA TYR A 145 -15.15 19.83 -18.82
C TYR A 145 -15.71 18.58 -18.11
N ARG A 146 -15.86 18.63 -16.79
CA ARG A 146 -16.44 17.52 -16.01
C ARG A 146 -17.90 17.25 -16.37
N ALA A 147 -18.69 18.32 -16.53
CA ALA A 147 -20.08 18.21 -16.97
C ALA A 147 -20.16 17.57 -18.36
N ASN A 148 -19.30 17.96 -19.29
CA ASN A 148 -19.21 17.38 -20.63
C ASN A 148 -18.88 15.89 -20.58
N VAL A 149 -17.87 15.49 -19.80
CA VAL A 149 -17.49 14.07 -19.64
C VAL A 149 -18.67 13.26 -19.10
N LEU A 150 -19.34 13.75 -18.06
CA LEU A 150 -20.47 13.04 -17.48
C LEU A 150 -21.64 12.94 -18.46
N LEU A 151 -22.02 14.02 -19.14
CA LEU A 151 -23.07 14.04 -20.15
C LEU A 151 -22.78 13.09 -21.32
N PHE A 152 -21.51 13.04 -21.74
CA PHE A 152 -21.05 12.14 -22.80
C PHE A 152 -21.24 10.68 -22.39
N LEU A 153 -20.77 10.27 -21.22
CA LEU A 153 -20.92 8.92 -20.71
C LEU A 153 -22.39 8.53 -20.48
N GLN A 154 -23.20 9.46 -19.97
CA GLN A 154 -24.64 9.29 -19.82
C GLN A 154 -25.33 9.06 -21.16
N THR A 155 -24.97 9.83 -22.18
CA THR A 155 -25.51 9.70 -23.54
C THR A 155 -25.14 8.34 -24.16
N LEU A 156 -23.90 7.92 -24.05
CA LEU A 156 -23.46 6.59 -24.49
C LEU A 156 -24.25 5.49 -23.80
N ARG A 157 -24.42 5.59 -22.49
CA ARG A 157 -25.19 4.62 -21.68
C ARG A 157 -26.66 4.59 -22.07
N ALA A 158 -27.29 5.75 -22.29
CA ALA A 158 -28.68 5.85 -22.72
C ALA A 158 -28.92 5.23 -24.11
N ARG A 159 -27.91 5.23 -24.99
CA ARG A 159 -27.94 4.55 -26.30
C ARG A 159 -27.76 3.03 -26.21
N GLY A 160 -27.49 2.49 -25.03
CA GLY A 160 -27.26 1.08 -24.80
C GLY A 160 -25.78 0.65 -24.76
N ALA A 161 -24.82 1.55 -24.94
CA ALA A 161 -23.40 1.24 -24.76
C ALA A 161 -23.07 0.91 -23.30
N GLN A 162 -21.92 0.25 -23.12
CA GLN A 162 -21.30 -0.03 -21.82
C GLN A 162 -19.99 0.75 -21.75
N PRO A 163 -20.02 2.06 -21.34
CA PRO A 163 -18.83 2.87 -21.31
C PRO A 163 -17.91 2.49 -20.14
N TRP A 164 -16.60 2.64 -20.37
CA TRP A 164 -15.54 2.54 -19.37
C TRP A 164 -14.64 3.75 -19.50
N LEU A 165 -14.28 4.38 -18.38
CA LEU A 165 -13.40 5.52 -18.32
C LEU A 165 -12.03 5.11 -17.77
N LEU A 166 -10.97 5.33 -18.54
CA LEU A 166 -9.60 5.08 -18.13
C LEU A 166 -9.05 6.31 -17.40
N VAL A 167 -8.37 6.08 -16.29
CA VAL A 167 -7.78 7.14 -15.46
C VAL A 167 -6.36 6.78 -15.07
N ASN A 168 -5.44 7.72 -15.31
CA ASN A 168 -3.99 7.51 -15.14
C ASN A 168 -3.48 7.77 -13.71
N ALA A 169 -4.32 8.32 -12.82
CA ALA A 169 -3.92 8.67 -11.46
C ALA A 169 -5.04 8.39 -10.44
N ALA A 170 -4.73 8.48 -9.16
CA ALA A 170 -5.72 8.43 -8.08
C ALA A 170 -6.74 9.58 -8.26
N PRO A 171 -8.02 9.37 -7.92
CA PRO A 171 -9.03 10.40 -8.06
C PRO A 171 -8.78 11.54 -7.06
N TYR A 172 -9.03 12.77 -7.50
CA TYR A 172 -9.20 13.87 -6.56
C TYR A 172 -10.58 13.74 -5.90
N THR A 173 -10.64 13.77 -4.57
CA THR A 173 -11.85 13.41 -3.81
C THR A 173 -12.37 14.49 -2.86
N ALA A 174 -11.69 15.64 -2.76
CA ALA A 174 -12.10 16.71 -1.86
C ALA A 174 -13.41 17.41 -2.31
N GLY A 175 -14.20 17.87 -1.35
CA GLY A 175 -15.46 18.56 -1.60
C GLY A 175 -16.47 17.69 -2.37
N THR A 176 -17.06 18.21 -3.43
CA THR A 176 -18.03 17.51 -4.30
C THR A 176 -17.38 16.57 -5.32
N ALA A 177 -16.07 16.45 -5.31
CA ALA A 177 -15.36 15.63 -6.28
C ALA A 177 -15.70 14.14 -6.15
N ALA A 178 -15.83 13.64 -4.92
CA ALA A 178 -16.26 12.27 -4.69
C ALA A 178 -17.68 11.99 -5.25
N ASP A 179 -18.59 12.97 -5.19
CA ASP A 179 -19.94 12.84 -5.76
C ASP A 179 -19.90 12.69 -7.28
N TRP A 180 -19.07 13.47 -7.94
CA TRP A 180 -18.88 13.37 -9.39
C TRP A 180 -18.35 12.00 -9.81
N TRP A 181 -17.37 11.46 -9.08
CA TRP A 181 -16.85 10.12 -9.35
C TRP A 181 -17.91 9.03 -9.17
N ARG A 182 -18.80 9.18 -8.15
CA ARG A 182 -19.93 8.27 -7.98
C ARG A 182 -20.91 8.36 -9.15
N GLN A 183 -21.25 9.57 -9.61
CA GLN A 183 -22.11 9.77 -10.80
C GLN A 183 -21.49 9.15 -12.07
N VAL A 184 -20.16 9.25 -12.25
CA VAL A 184 -19.47 8.54 -13.34
C VAL A 184 -19.62 7.03 -13.19
N ALA A 185 -19.44 6.48 -12.00
CA ALA A 185 -19.56 5.05 -11.73
C ALA A 185 -20.99 4.50 -11.91
N ASP A 186 -22.01 5.33 -11.77
CA ASP A 186 -23.40 4.94 -12.05
C ASP A 186 -23.62 4.59 -13.53
N VAL A 187 -22.93 5.27 -14.42
CA VAL A 187 -23.11 5.14 -15.88
C VAL A 187 -21.96 4.44 -16.61
N ALA A 188 -20.77 4.39 -16.01
CA ALA A 188 -19.56 3.80 -16.60
C ALA A 188 -18.81 2.92 -15.61
N GLY A 189 -17.96 2.02 -16.11
CA GLY A 189 -16.88 1.43 -15.32
C GLY A 189 -15.67 2.38 -15.27
N ILE A 190 -14.81 2.21 -14.28
CA ILE A 190 -13.57 3.00 -14.12
C ILE A 190 -12.38 2.04 -14.12
N VAL A 191 -11.39 2.32 -14.97
CA VAL A 191 -10.18 1.51 -15.11
C VAL A 191 -8.97 2.33 -14.68
N ARG A 192 -8.33 1.90 -13.61
CA ARG A 192 -7.13 2.56 -13.08
C ARG A 192 -5.88 2.06 -13.77
N GLU A 193 -5.14 2.96 -14.40
CA GLU A 193 -3.84 2.68 -14.99
C GLU A 193 -2.76 2.58 -13.92
N VAL A 194 -2.07 1.44 -13.87
CA VAL A 194 -0.98 1.20 -12.92
C VAL A 194 0.20 0.62 -13.67
N TYR A 195 1.09 1.49 -14.12
CA TYR A 195 2.27 1.15 -14.90
C TYR A 195 3.53 1.12 -14.03
N PHE A 196 4.46 0.23 -14.36
CA PHE A 196 5.70 0.09 -13.62
C PHE A 196 6.92 -0.02 -14.54
N PRO A 197 7.99 0.73 -14.26
CA PRO A 197 9.31 0.46 -14.83
C PRO A 197 9.78 -0.94 -14.44
N ALA A 198 9.92 -1.84 -15.43
CA ALA A 198 10.32 -3.22 -15.19
C ALA A 198 11.63 -3.38 -14.41
N PRO A 199 12.67 -2.53 -14.61
CA PRO A 199 13.90 -2.62 -13.83
C PRO A 199 13.68 -2.50 -12.32
N LEU A 200 12.80 -1.58 -11.88
CA LEU A 200 12.49 -1.40 -10.45
C LEU A 200 11.84 -2.63 -9.84
N ILE A 201 10.96 -3.28 -10.58
CA ILE A 201 10.29 -4.51 -10.14
C ILE A 201 11.27 -5.68 -10.14
N TYR A 202 12.09 -5.82 -11.19
CA TYR A 202 13.04 -6.91 -11.32
C TYR A 202 14.12 -6.89 -10.23
N GLN A 203 14.66 -5.70 -9.92
CA GLN A 203 15.67 -5.52 -8.86
C GLN A 203 15.18 -5.96 -7.48
N ARG A 204 13.88 -5.84 -7.21
CA ARG A 204 13.28 -6.31 -5.96
C ARG A 204 13.15 -7.83 -5.88
N GLY A 205 13.32 -8.53 -6.99
CA GLY A 205 13.18 -9.98 -7.09
C GLY A 205 11.74 -10.47 -7.05
N PRO A 206 11.53 -11.79 -7.22
CA PRO A 206 10.19 -12.35 -7.43
C PRO A 206 9.24 -12.17 -6.24
N ILE A 207 9.77 -12.13 -5.02
CA ILE A 207 8.95 -11.99 -3.80
C ILE A 207 8.55 -10.54 -3.58
N TYR A 208 9.54 -9.65 -3.47
CA TYR A 208 9.29 -8.24 -3.16
C TYR A 208 8.75 -7.46 -4.36
N GLY A 209 9.12 -7.86 -5.60
CA GLY A 209 8.55 -7.31 -6.82
C GLY A 209 7.05 -7.59 -6.93
N ASN A 210 6.63 -8.86 -6.75
CA ASN A 210 5.21 -9.20 -6.73
C ASN A 210 4.45 -8.50 -5.58
N ARG A 211 5.06 -8.39 -4.40
CA ARG A 211 4.46 -7.66 -3.28
C ARG A 211 4.21 -6.19 -3.63
N THR A 212 5.20 -5.51 -4.22
CA THR A 212 5.07 -4.13 -4.67
C THR A 212 3.94 -3.97 -5.68
N LEU A 213 3.89 -4.86 -6.67
CA LEU A 213 2.82 -4.87 -7.67
C LEU A 213 1.44 -5.04 -7.02
N ARG A 214 1.28 -6.05 -6.15
CA ARG A 214 0.00 -6.31 -5.47
C ARG A 214 -0.45 -5.14 -4.61
N GLN A 215 0.46 -4.52 -3.87
CA GLN A 215 0.12 -3.36 -3.05
C GLN A 215 -0.36 -2.19 -3.89
N SER A 216 0.35 -1.87 -4.97
CA SER A 216 -0.05 -0.77 -5.86
C SER A 216 -1.36 -1.06 -6.60
N PHE A 217 -1.59 -2.31 -7.00
CA PHE A 217 -2.86 -2.71 -7.61
C PHE A 217 -4.03 -2.61 -6.62
N ARG A 218 -3.83 -3.00 -5.35
CA ARG A 218 -4.84 -2.79 -4.30
C ARG A 218 -5.13 -1.31 -4.09
N ASN A 219 -4.09 -0.49 -3.96
CA ASN A 219 -4.25 0.95 -3.75
C ASN A 219 -5.03 1.58 -4.91
N GLY A 220 -4.71 1.22 -6.15
CA GLY A 220 -5.45 1.72 -7.32
C GLY A 220 -6.96 1.38 -7.31
N ILE A 221 -7.36 0.30 -6.65
CA ILE A 221 -8.77 -0.05 -6.46
C ILE A 221 -9.34 0.62 -5.19
N LEU A 222 -8.57 0.66 -4.09
CA LEU A 222 -8.99 1.26 -2.82
C LEU A 222 -9.26 2.75 -2.98
N ASP A 223 -8.46 3.48 -3.76
CA ASP A 223 -8.65 4.90 -4.05
C ASP A 223 -10.09 5.23 -4.48
N PHE A 224 -10.77 4.31 -5.15
CA PHE A 224 -12.16 4.46 -5.59
C PHE A 224 -13.18 3.84 -4.64
N THR A 225 -12.86 2.72 -4.00
CA THR A 225 -13.80 2.08 -3.04
C THR A 225 -13.96 2.89 -1.77
N GLU A 226 -12.94 3.61 -1.34
CA GLU A 226 -12.98 4.51 -0.17
C GLU A 226 -13.97 5.67 -0.34
N ILE A 227 -14.29 6.05 -1.58
CA ILE A 227 -15.32 7.05 -1.88
C ILE A 227 -16.69 6.41 -2.23
N GLY A 228 -16.86 5.11 -1.97
CA GLY A 228 -18.14 4.41 -2.11
C GLY A 228 -18.42 3.82 -3.49
N ILE A 229 -17.43 3.74 -4.39
CA ILE A 229 -17.60 3.11 -5.71
C ILE A 229 -17.52 1.58 -5.57
N PRO A 230 -18.52 0.83 -6.05
CA PRO A 230 -18.51 -0.63 -5.96
C PRO A 230 -17.36 -1.26 -6.75
N VAL A 231 -16.71 -2.28 -6.20
CA VAL A 231 -15.58 -2.98 -6.86
C VAL A 231 -15.98 -3.59 -8.21
N SER A 232 -17.25 -3.93 -8.41
CA SER A 232 -17.78 -4.44 -9.69
C SER A 232 -17.73 -3.42 -10.82
N LYS A 233 -17.56 -2.13 -10.51
CA LYS A 233 -17.38 -1.04 -11.47
C LYS A 233 -15.92 -0.71 -11.76
N LEU A 234 -14.97 -1.42 -11.13
CA LEU A 234 -13.55 -1.09 -11.19
C LEU A 234 -12.76 -2.12 -12.01
N GLY A 235 -11.69 -1.64 -12.63
CA GLY A 235 -10.70 -2.43 -13.33
C GLY A 235 -9.29 -1.88 -13.14
N LEU A 236 -8.29 -2.71 -13.50
CA LEU A 236 -6.88 -2.32 -13.55
C LEU A 236 -6.37 -2.33 -14.98
N PHE A 237 -5.50 -1.40 -15.32
CA PHE A 237 -4.83 -1.35 -16.62
C PHE A 237 -3.32 -1.50 -16.44
N LEU A 238 -2.75 -2.55 -17.02
CA LEU A 238 -1.34 -2.90 -16.95
C LEU A 238 -0.59 -2.33 -18.16
N GLY A 239 0.62 -1.80 -17.96
CA GLY A 239 1.47 -1.25 -19.02
C GLY A 239 2.63 -2.17 -19.39
N PHE A 240 2.81 -2.40 -20.70
CA PHE A 240 3.87 -3.23 -21.27
C PHE A 240 4.67 -2.54 -22.40
N GLN A 241 4.68 -1.21 -22.39
CA GLN A 241 5.42 -0.41 -23.35
C GLN A 241 6.93 -0.72 -23.30
N THR A 242 7.60 -0.46 -24.40
CA THR A 242 9.03 -0.74 -24.55
C THR A 242 9.89 0.51 -24.69
N THR A 243 9.28 1.65 -25.06
CA THR A 243 9.95 2.94 -25.14
C THR A 243 10.39 3.42 -23.74
N LYS A 244 11.59 3.96 -23.63
CA LYS A 244 12.10 4.56 -22.40
C LYS A 244 11.21 5.71 -21.91
N GLY A 245 11.00 5.78 -20.59
CA GLY A 245 10.21 6.84 -19.96
C GLY A 245 8.70 6.60 -19.98
N THR A 246 8.23 5.43 -20.46
CA THR A 246 6.79 5.13 -20.58
C THR A 246 6.25 4.21 -19.47
N GLY A 247 7.11 3.77 -18.53
CA GLY A 247 6.68 2.91 -17.43
C GLY A 247 6.45 1.45 -17.83
N GLY A 248 7.28 0.91 -18.71
CA GLY A 248 7.23 -0.47 -19.16
C GLY A 248 8.59 -1.17 -19.11
N ARG A 249 9.11 -1.63 -20.25
CA ARG A 249 10.38 -2.36 -20.34
C ARG A 249 11.60 -1.57 -19.85
N GLU A 250 11.67 -0.27 -20.14
CA GLU A 250 12.73 0.68 -19.71
C GLU A 250 14.15 0.17 -19.99
N GLY A 251 14.36 -0.49 -21.12
CA GLY A 251 15.65 -1.03 -21.52
C GLY A 251 16.09 -2.30 -20.78
N LEU A 252 15.25 -2.91 -19.96
CA LEU A 252 15.56 -4.17 -19.30
C LEU A 252 15.78 -5.28 -20.34
N ALA A 253 16.76 -6.15 -20.13
CA ALA A 253 17.04 -7.27 -21.01
C ALA A 253 15.83 -8.22 -21.14
N ALA A 254 15.72 -8.95 -22.24
CA ALA A 254 14.55 -9.74 -22.61
C ALA A 254 14.08 -10.70 -21.50
N LYS A 255 14.96 -11.58 -20.98
CA LYS A 255 14.55 -12.55 -19.95
C LYS A 255 14.10 -11.92 -18.64
N PRO A 256 14.84 -10.98 -18.03
CA PRO A 256 14.35 -10.19 -16.90
C PRO A 256 13.01 -9.53 -17.17
N TRP A 257 12.80 -8.96 -18.36
CA TRP A 257 11.53 -8.35 -18.72
C TRP A 257 10.39 -9.39 -18.79
N PHE A 258 10.60 -10.57 -19.36
CA PHE A 258 9.59 -11.64 -19.37
C PHE A 258 9.20 -12.09 -17.96
N GLU A 259 10.15 -12.11 -17.01
CA GLU A 259 9.83 -12.37 -15.60
C GLU A 259 8.93 -11.28 -15.01
N THR A 260 9.20 -10.00 -15.27
CA THR A 260 8.36 -8.90 -14.77
C THR A 260 6.98 -8.87 -15.42
N VAL A 261 6.87 -9.19 -16.70
CA VAL A 261 5.58 -9.36 -17.41
C VAL A 261 4.75 -10.45 -16.74
N LYS A 262 5.37 -11.60 -16.46
CA LYS A 262 4.72 -12.68 -15.70
C LYS A 262 4.28 -12.22 -14.32
N TRP A 263 5.13 -11.52 -13.58
CA TRP A 263 4.80 -11.06 -12.23
C TRP A 263 3.65 -10.05 -12.21
N GLN A 264 3.59 -9.15 -13.19
CA GLN A 264 2.46 -8.22 -13.31
C GLN A 264 1.13 -8.97 -13.52
N ALA A 265 1.08 -9.91 -14.45
CA ALA A 265 -0.12 -10.69 -14.72
C ALA A 265 -0.54 -11.56 -13.52
N LEU A 266 0.42 -12.21 -12.84
CA LEU A 266 0.16 -12.99 -11.62
C LEU A 266 -0.38 -12.13 -10.48
N SER A 267 0.25 -10.97 -10.25
CA SER A 267 -0.14 -10.05 -9.18
C SER A 267 -1.51 -9.43 -9.43
N ALA A 268 -1.81 -9.03 -10.67
CA ALA A 268 -3.13 -8.52 -11.04
C ALA A 268 -4.22 -9.60 -10.84
N ARG A 269 -3.97 -10.84 -11.29
CA ARG A 269 -4.89 -11.96 -11.06
C ARG A 269 -5.13 -12.23 -9.58
N PHE A 270 -4.07 -12.16 -8.77
CA PHE A 270 -4.16 -12.36 -7.33
C PHE A 270 -5.05 -11.29 -6.68
N VAL A 271 -4.77 -10.01 -6.94
CA VAL A 271 -5.51 -8.89 -6.35
C VAL A 271 -6.96 -8.86 -6.86
N ALA A 272 -7.18 -9.19 -8.15
CA ALA A 272 -8.53 -9.30 -8.70
C ALA A 272 -9.39 -10.37 -8.00
N ARG A 273 -8.81 -11.52 -7.68
CA ARG A 273 -9.49 -12.59 -6.91
C ARG A 273 -9.73 -12.19 -5.45
N GLU A 274 -8.78 -11.47 -4.85
CA GLU A 274 -8.88 -11.01 -3.47
C GLU A 274 -9.96 -9.94 -3.32
N MET A 275 -9.94 -8.92 -4.17
CA MET A 275 -10.83 -7.75 -4.09
C MET A 275 -12.12 -7.91 -4.91
N LYS A 276 -12.16 -8.88 -5.85
CA LYS A 276 -13.30 -9.18 -6.72
C LYS A 276 -13.69 -8.04 -7.67
N PHE A 277 -12.74 -7.24 -8.11
CA PHE A 277 -13.02 -6.23 -9.14
C PHE A 277 -13.22 -6.87 -10.52
N SER A 278 -13.87 -6.13 -11.43
CA SER A 278 -14.48 -6.69 -12.63
C SER A 278 -13.50 -7.08 -13.74
N SER A 279 -12.43 -6.31 -13.94
CA SER A 279 -11.62 -6.46 -15.15
C SER A 279 -10.13 -6.13 -14.97
N VAL A 280 -9.28 -6.79 -15.76
CA VAL A 280 -7.85 -6.48 -15.92
C VAL A 280 -7.60 -6.20 -17.40
N TRP A 281 -7.01 -5.08 -17.68
CA TRP A 281 -6.73 -4.58 -19.01
C TRP A 281 -5.22 -4.57 -19.27
N SER A 282 -4.80 -4.69 -20.51
CA SER A 282 -3.39 -4.60 -20.89
C SER A 282 -3.17 -3.68 -22.08
N TRP A 283 -2.08 -2.92 -22.02
CA TRP A 283 -1.70 -1.92 -23.00
C TRP A 283 -0.20 -1.99 -23.28
N GLY A 284 0.23 -1.40 -24.40
CA GLY A 284 1.65 -1.32 -24.76
C GLY A 284 2.13 -2.47 -25.65
N TRP A 285 1.21 -3.28 -26.17
CA TRP A 285 1.52 -4.28 -27.18
C TRP A 285 1.65 -3.67 -28.59
N ASP A 286 1.21 -2.43 -28.75
CA ASP A 286 1.28 -1.69 -30.01
C ASP A 286 2.68 -1.17 -30.33
N GLU A 287 2.91 -0.92 -31.61
CA GLU A 287 4.06 -0.16 -32.11
C GLU A 287 3.56 1.20 -32.57
N PHE A 288 3.86 2.24 -31.82
CA PHE A 288 3.52 3.59 -32.22
C PHE A 288 4.53 4.09 -33.27
N SER A 289 4.10 4.22 -34.51
CA SER A 289 4.94 4.68 -35.62
C SER A 289 5.57 6.07 -35.41
N THR A 290 5.06 6.83 -34.45
CA THR A 290 5.54 8.17 -34.10
C THR A 290 6.62 8.18 -33.01
N MET A 291 6.90 7.03 -32.36
CA MET A 291 7.90 6.89 -31.31
C MET A 291 9.10 6.09 -31.81
N PRO A 292 10.27 6.73 -32.05
CA PRO A 292 11.47 6.02 -32.44
C PRO A 292 11.86 4.97 -31.39
N GLY A 293 12.14 3.73 -31.84
CA GLY A 293 12.56 2.61 -30.98
C GLY A 293 11.42 1.72 -30.45
N GLU A 294 10.18 1.92 -30.88
CA GLU A 294 9.04 1.08 -30.51
C GLU A 294 9.07 -0.33 -31.16
N HIS A 295 9.85 -0.52 -32.23
CA HIS A 295 10.04 -1.86 -32.80
C HIS A 295 10.92 -2.72 -31.89
N ASP A 296 10.28 -3.46 -31.00
CA ASP A 296 10.96 -4.32 -30.02
C ASP A 296 10.77 -5.80 -30.41
N PRO A 297 11.83 -6.50 -30.86
CA PRO A 297 11.74 -7.88 -31.32
C PRO A 297 11.33 -8.88 -30.23
N ASP A 298 11.44 -8.49 -28.96
CA ASP A 298 11.04 -9.33 -27.81
C ASP A 298 9.57 -9.14 -27.43
N LYS A 299 8.87 -8.12 -27.95
CA LYS A 299 7.47 -7.83 -27.63
C LYS A 299 6.52 -9.00 -27.93
N PRO A 300 6.62 -9.69 -29.08
CA PRO A 300 5.81 -10.89 -29.33
C PRO A 300 6.00 -12.00 -28.29
N ARG A 301 7.25 -12.18 -27.84
CA ARG A 301 7.60 -13.18 -26.83
C ARG A 301 7.05 -12.80 -25.47
N ALA A 302 7.15 -11.52 -25.10
CA ALA A 302 6.55 -10.97 -23.87
C ALA A 302 5.03 -11.11 -23.88
N ALA A 303 4.36 -10.79 -25.00
CA ALA A 303 2.92 -10.98 -25.16
C ALA A 303 2.52 -12.45 -24.99
N CYS A 304 3.30 -13.38 -25.56
CA CYS A 304 3.07 -14.81 -25.37
C CYS A 304 3.25 -15.24 -23.89
N VAL A 305 4.26 -14.73 -23.19
CA VAL A 305 4.45 -14.98 -21.74
C VAL A 305 3.27 -14.44 -20.93
N TYR A 306 2.79 -13.24 -21.23
CA TYR A 306 1.63 -12.64 -20.60
C TYR A 306 0.37 -13.50 -20.76
N LEU A 307 0.06 -13.90 -22.01
CA LEU A 307 -1.09 -14.74 -22.32
C LEU A 307 -1.01 -16.10 -21.64
N TRP A 308 0.15 -16.76 -21.69
CA TRP A 308 0.39 -18.03 -21.00
C TRP A 308 0.20 -17.91 -19.48
N THR A 309 0.61 -16.78 -18.91
CA THR A 309 0.46 -16.54 -17.46
C THR A 309 -1.01 -16.47 -17.06
N ARG A 310 -1.85 -15.89 -17.90
CA ARG A 310 -3.31 -15.85 -17.71
C ARG A 310 -3.92 -17.26 -17.86
N ASP A 311 -3.69 -17.86 -19.00
CA ASP A 311 -4.16 -19.22 -19.35
C ASP A 311 -3.10 -19.92 -20.21
N PRO A 312 -2.57 -21.10 -19.79
CA PRO A 312 -1.59 -21.85 -20.56
C PRO A 312 -2.06 -22.26 -21.94
N LYS A 313 -3.37 -22.31 -22.18
CA LYS A 313 -3.96 -22.65 -23.49
C LYS A 313 -3.79 -21.53 -24.52
N LEU A 314 -3.61 -20.29 -24.06
CA LEU A 314 -3.52 -19.12 -24.94
C LEU A 314 -2.16 -19.00 -25.65
N CYS A 315 -1.07 -19.49 -25.04
CA CYS A 315 0.26 -19.44 -25.62
C CYS A 315 1.22 -20.42 -24.93
N ASN A 316 2.35 -20.72 -25.55
CA ASN A 316 3.45 -21.47 -24.91
C ASN A 316 4.53 -20.48 -24.40
N GLY A 317 4.23 -19.78 -23.31
CA GLY A 317 5.11 -18.77 -22.73
C GLY A 317 6.51 -19.28 -22.39
N PRO A 318 6.69 -20.46 -21.76
CA PRO A 318 8.02 -21.03 -21.52
C PRO A 318 8.86 -21.25 -22.76
N ALA A 319 8.27 -21.70 -23.86
CA ALA A 319 8.97 -21.84 -25.14
C ALA A 319 9.32 -20.47 -25.73
N ALA A 320 8.40 -19.51 -25.68
CA ALA A 320 8.62 -18.16 -26.14
C ALA A 320 9.74 -17.44 -25.34
N ALA A 321 9.76 -17.59 -24.02
CA ALA A 321 10.76 -16.98 -23.16
C ALA A 321 12.16 -17.63 -23.27
N GLY A 322 12.20 -18.91 -23.62
CA GLY A 322 13.45 -19.66 -23.83
C GLY A 322 14.03 -20.29 -22.56
N LYS A 323 15.20 -20.91 -22.73
CA LYS A 323 15.91 -21.65 -21.67
C LYS A 323 16.22 -20.72 -20.46
N GLY A 324 15.97 -21.23 -19.25
CA GLY A 324 16.25 -20.50 -17.99
C GLY A 324 15.10 -19.56 -17.55
N PHE A 325 13.95 -19.56 -18.24
CA PHE A 325 12.78 -18.87 -17.75
C PHE A 325 12.09 -19.67 -16.63
N ASN A 326 11.69 -18.99 -15.56
CA ASN A 326 10.99 -19.62 -14.45
C ASN A 326 9.55 -20.01 -14.85
N ARG A 327 9.28 -21.29 -14.96
CA ARG A 327 7.97 -21.84 -15.40
C ARG A 327 6.89 -21.78 -14.32
N SER A 328 7.23 -21.40 -13.07
CA SER A 328 6.24 -21.29 -12.01
C SER A 328 5.20 -20.22 -12.34
N ARG A 329 3.93 -20.59 -12.30
CA ARG A 329 2.78 -19.70 -12.39
C ARG A 329 2.20 -19.36 -11.02
N THR A 330 2.91 -19.69 -9.96
CA THR A 330 2.62 -19.20 -8.62
C THR A 330 3.40 -17.90 -8.42
N GLU A 331 2.76 -16.92 -7.82
CA GLU A 331 3.46 -15.79 -7.26
C GLU A 331 4.45 -16.33 -6.25
N GLY A 332 5.61 -15.70 -6.13
CA GLY A 332 6.58 -16.03 -5.08
C GLY A 332 5.99 -15.68 -3.70
N GLN A 333 4.83 -16.20 -3.39
CA GLN A 333 4.25 -16.10 -2.06
C GLN A 333 5.10 -16.91 -1.11
N LEU A 334 5.73 -16.22 -0.18
CA LEU A 334 6.08 -16.87 1.05
C LEU A 334 4.76 -17.12 1.77
N ILE A 335 4.32 -18.37 1.76
CA ILE A 335 3.19 -18.81 2.57
C ILE A 335 3.61 -18.56 4.00
N LEU A 336 2.95 -17.63 4.68
CA LEU A 336 3.12 -17.46 6.10
C LEU A 336 2.64 -18.73 6.78
N ALA A 337 3.45 -19.27 7.69
CA ALA A 337 3.02 -20.40 8.49
C ALA A 337 1.74 -20.03 9.25
N PRO A 338 0.85 -21.02 9.51
CA PRO A 338 -0.36 -20.78 10.27
C PRO A 338 -0.09 -20.03 11.58
N GLY A 339 -0.92 -19.06 11.91
CA GLY A 339 -0.78 -18.25 13.12
C GLY A 339 0.18 -17.06 13.01
N LEU A 340 0.91 -16.90 11.90
CA LEU A 340 1.73 -15.70 11.67
C LEU A 340 0.91 -14.57 11.04
N ARG A 341 1.12 -13.36 11.55
CA ARG A 341 0.68 -12.12 10.92
C ARG A 341 1.77 -11.56 10.01
N CYS A 342 3.03 -11.57 10.48
CA CYS A 342 4.21 -11.20 9.69
C CYS A 342 5.41 -12.08 10.02
N LYS A 343 6.33 -12.18 9.04
CA LYS A 343 7.68 -12.71 9.19
C LYS A 343 8.68 -11.59 8.89
N LEU A 344 9.60 -11.32 9.84
CA LEU A 344 10.63 -10.28 9.77
C LEU A 344 12.02 -10.92 9.76
N GLY A 345 12.40 -11.59 8.68
CA GLY A 345 13.61 -12.42 8.67
C GLY A 345 13.48 -13.58 9.65
N THR A 346 14.24 -13.56 10.74
CA THR A 346 14.17 -14.58 11.82
C THR A 346 13.10 -14.29 12.89
N ALA A 347 12.60 -13.06 12.99
CA ALA A 347 11.54 -12.69 13.93
C ALA A 347 10.15 -12.91 13.31
N ASN A 348 9.19 -13.24 14.14
CA ASN A 348 7.81 -13.51 13.74
C ASN A 348 6.83 -12.69 14.56
N VAL A 349 5.88 -12.05 13.88
CA VAL A 349 4.70 -11.44 14.51
C VAL A 349 3.56 -12.43 14.40
N ARG A 350 3.02 -12.87 15.54
CA ARG A 350 1.94 -13.87 15.62
C ARG A 350 0.62 -13.22 15.99
N TRP A 351 -0.49 -13.77 15.49
CA TRP A 351 -1.83 -13.37 15.93
C TRP A 351 -2.03 -13.51 17.43
N SER A 352 -1.42 -14.52 18.06
CA SER A 352 -1.46 -14.71 19.51
C SER A 352 -0.79 -13.59 20.31
N ALA A 353 0.13 -12.83 19.70
CA ALA A 353 0.73 -11.65 20.33
C ALA A 353 -0.13 -10.39 20.14
N ILE A 354 -0.91 -10.31 19.05
CA ILE A 354 -1.77 -9.17 18.71
C ILE A 354 -3.08 -9.22 19.50
N ASN A 355 -3.74 -10.39 19.55
CA ASN A 355 -5.09 -10.50 20.11
C ASN A 355 -5.23 -10.02 21.56
N PRO A 356 -4.33 -10.32 22.51
CA PRO A 356 -4.43 -9.80 23.86
C PRO A 356 -4.33 -8.27 23.94
N ILE A 357 -3.48 -7.67 23.09
CA ILE A 357 -3.31 -6.23 23.02
C ILE A 357 -4.54 -5.56 22.41
N LYS A 358 -5.13 -6.19 21.38
CA LYS A 358 -6.41 -5.72 20.79
C LYS A 358 -7.54 -5.72 21.84
N ILE A 359 -7.60 -6.72 22.70
CA ILE A 359 -8.60 -6.79 23.78
C ILE A 359 -8.36 -5.64 24.78
N LEU A 360 -7.10 -5.39 25.16
CA LEU A 360 -6.74 -4.35 26.11
C LEU A 360 -7.01 -2.93 25.56
N SER A 361 -6.62 -2.66 24.31
CA SER A 361 -6.69 -1.32 23.71
C SER A 361 -8.01 -1.03 22.97
N GLY A 362 -8.75 -2.05 22.57
CA GLY A 362 -9.90 -1.89 21.66
C GLY A 362 -9.48 -1.62 20.20
N ASP A 363 -8.19 -1.41 19.92
CA ASP A 363 -7.65 -0.97 18.64
C ASP A 363 -6.78 -2.08 17.98
N PRO A 364 -7.23 -2.67 16.86
CA PRO A 364 -6.47 -3.70 16.15
C PRO A 364 -5.22 -3.17 15.44
N GLU A 365 -5.22 -1.91 15.01
CA GLU A 365 -4.07 -1.27 14.35
C GLU A 365 -2.95 -1.01 15.35
N LEU A 366 -3.28 -0.41 16.50
CA LEU A 366 -2.35 -0.22 17.62
C LEU A 366 -1.78 -1.55 18.09
N ALA A 367 -2.61 -2.59 18.23
CA ALA A 367 -2.17 -3.91 18.64
C ALA A 367 -1.17 -4.54 17.65
N PHE A 368 -1.40 -4.34 16.36
CA PHE A 368 -0.48 -4.83 15.34
C PHE A 368 0.82 -4.02 15.32
N SER A 369 0.75 -2.70 15.45
CA SER A 369 1.91 -1.80 15.52
C SER A 369 2.81 -2.14 16.71
N ASN A 370 2.23 -2.36 17.89
CA ASN A 370 2.99 -2.80 19.08
C ASN A 370 3.64 -4.17 18.87
N ALA A 371 2.90 -5.17 18.36
CA ALA A 371 3.46 -6.50 18.13
C ALA A 371 4.61 -6.48 17.11
N PHE A 372 4.56 -5.57 16.14
CA PHE A 372 5.63 -5.35 15.16
C PHE A 372 6.84 -4.67 15.79
N ALA A 373 6.66 -3.60 16.58
CA ALA A 373 7.71 -2.94 17.35
C ALA A 373 8.41 -3.92 18.28
N ARG A 374 7.66 -4.69 19.05
CA ARG A 374 8.15 -5.76 19.93
C ARG A 374 9.05 -6.77 19.19
N ALA A 375 8.67 -7.18 17.98
CA ALA A 375 9.47 -8.10 17.19
C ALA A 375 10.82 -7.49 16.74
N ILE A 376 10.89 -6.16 16.55
CA ILE A 376 12.14 -5.44 16.29
C ILE A 376 13.00 -5.37 17.57
N GLU A 377 12.41 -4.97 18.68
CA GLU A 377 13.09 -4.85 19.98
C GLU A 377 13.67 -6.18 20.46
N GLN A 378 12.93 -7.30 20.29
CA GLN A 378 13.39 -8.64 20.63
C GLN A 378 14.69 -9.05 19.92
N ARG A 379 14.95 -8.48 18.74
CA ARG A 379 16.20 -8.70 18.01
C ARG A 379 17.35 -7.83 18.55
N ALA A 380 17.02 -6.65 19.06
CA ALA A 380 17.99 -5.70 19.57
C ALA A 380 18.41 -6.01 21.03
N ALA A 381 17.46 -6.46 21.88
CA ALA A 381 17.75 -6.78 23.28
C ALA A 381 17.03 -8.04 23.72
N ARG A 382 17.79 -8.94 24.36
CA ARG A 382 17.24 -10.17 24.96
C ARG A 382 16.82 -9.89 26.41
N VAL A 383 15.67 -10.43 26.80
CA VAL A 383 15.14 -10.43 28.17
C VAL A 383 14.76 -11.86 28.52
N SER A 384 15.27 -12.37 29.62
CA SER A 384 14.96 -13.72 30.12
C SER A 384 13.66 -13.72 30.93
N SER A 385 13.04 -14.88 31.07
CA SER A 385 11.91 -15.06 32.00
C SER A 385 12.28 -14.72 33.44
N GLY A 386 13.53 -14.98 33.85
CA GLY A 386 14.06 -14.62 35.16
C GLY A 386 14.07 -13.10 35.37
N ASP A 387 14.48 -12.33 34.36
CA ASP A 387 14.46 -10.85 34.41
C ASP A 387 13.02 -10.34 34.60
N VAL A 388 12.06 -10.89 33.84
CA VAL A 388 10.64 -10.51 33.92
C VAL A 388 10.07 -10.83 35.31
N LEU A 389 10.36 -12.00 35.86
CA LEU A 389 9.91 -12.38 37.20
C LEU A 389 10.55 -11.54 38.31
N ALA A 390 11.80 -11.12 38.12
CA ALA A 390 12.46 -10.19 39.05
C ALA A 390 11.82 -8.82 39.03
N ALA A 391 11.51 -8.29 37.81
CA ALA A 391 10.78 -7.04 37.63
C ALA A 391 9.36 -7.13 38.23
N GLU A 392 8.63 -8.20 37.93
CA GLU A 392 7.29 -8.44 38.51
C GLU A 392 7.32 -8.41 40.03
N ARG A 393 8.30 -9.10 40.68
CA ARG A 393 8.46 -9.06 42.14
C ARG A 393 8.76 -7.62 42.65
N ALA A 394 9.60 -6.89 41.94
CA ALA A 394 9.90 -5.51 42.30
C ALA A 394 8.64 -4.61 42.22
N ILE A 395 7.83 -4.76 41.19
CA ILE A 395 6.54 -4.05 41.02
C ILE A 395 5.60 -4.42 42.16
N VAL A 396 5.41 -5.70 42.45
CA VAL A 396 4.54 -6.19 43.55
C VAL A 396 5.01 -5.62 44.89
N GLY A 397 6.31 -5.64 45.14
CA GLY A 397 6.89 -5.11 46.40
C GLY A 397 6.67 -3.60 46.55
N THR A 398 6.89 -2.82 45.48
CA THR A 398 6.90 -1.35 45.56
C THR A 398 5.52 -0.72 45.41
N ARG A 399 4.67 -1.26 44.55
CA ARG A 399 3.37 -0.63 44.19
C ARG A 399 2.18 -1.33 44.87
N PHE A 400 2.35 -2.56 45.33
CA PHE A 400 1.28 -3.34 45.93
C PHE A 400 1.61 -3.80 47.36
N GLY A 401 2.64 -3.23 47.99
CA GLY A 401 3.03 -3.58 49.35
C GLY A 401 3.38 -5.05 49.57
N GLY A 402 3.82 -5.76 48.50
CA GLY A 402 4.08 -7.18 48.51
C GLY A 402 2.85 -8.08 48.25
N SER A 403 1.66 -7.49 48.12
CA SER A 403 0.41 -8.25 47.90
C SER A 403 0.28 -8.68 46.42
N ARG A 404 0.57 -9.98 46.18
CA ARG A 404 0.33 -10.60 44.88
C ARG A 404 -1.15 -10.63 44.50
N GLY A 405 -2.04 -10.76 45.48
CA GLY A 405 -3.51 -10.75 45.25
C GLY A 405 -3.98 -9.38 44.69
N ALA A 406 -3.50 -8.26 45.31
CA ALA A 406 -3.82 -6.93 44.84
C ALA A 406 -3.27 -6.65 43.41
N TYR A 407 -2.06 -7.14 43.14
CA TYR A 407 -1.47 -7.06 41.78
C TYR A 407 -2.31 -7.80 40.72
N LEU A 408 -2.72 -9.04 41.02
CA LEU A 408 -3.56 -9.83 40.09
C LEU A 408 -4.95 -9.21 39.92
N ALA A 409 -5.54 -8.64 40.96
CA ALA A 409 -6.80 -7.93 40.88
C ALA A 409 -6.68 -6.66 40.00
N ALA A 410 -5.59 -5.93 40.13
CA ALA A 410 -5.35 -4.75 39.26
C ALA A 410 -5.22 -5.13 37.78
N ILE A 411 -4.52 -6.23 37.45
CA ILE A 411 -4.44 -6.77 36.10
C ILE A 411 -5.82 -7.14 35.58
N ALA A 412 -6.61 -7.89 36.35
CA ALA A 412 -7.96 -8.32 35.96
C ALA A 412 -8.91 -7.12 35.79
N GLY A 413 -8.83 -6.12 36.67
CA GLY A 413 -9.61 -4.88 36.57
C GLY A 413 -9.33 -4.07 35.31
N ALA A 414 -8.14 -4.19 34.75
CA ALA A 414 -7.76 -3.60 33.46
C ALA A 414 -8.09 -4.51 32.26
N HIS A 415 -8.89 -5.55 32.41
CA HIS A 415 -9.22 -6.53 31.36
C HIS A 415 -7.98 -7.20 30.72
N ALA A 416 -6.87 -7.27 31.47
CA ALA A 416 -5.64 -7.93 31.05
C ALA A 416 -5.46 -9.29 31.74
N ASN A 417 -4.48 -10.07 31.29
CA ASN A 417 -4.06 -11.30 31.93
C ASN A 417 -2.57 -11.24 32.30
N LEU A 418 -2.15 -12.15 33.15
CA LEU A 418 -0.76 -12.20 33.64
C LEU A 418 0.28 -12.36 32.51
N SER A 419 -0.06 -13.08 31.44
CA SER A 419 0.82 -13.24 30.28
C SER A 419 1.05 -11.92 29.55
N LEU A 420 -0.01 -11.13 29.36
CA LEU A 420 0.08 -9.79 28.74
C LEU A 420 0.87 -8.82 29.65
N ALA A 421 0.59 -8.81 30.95
CA ALA A 421 1.31 -7.98 31.91
C ALA A 421 2.82 -8.29 31.91
N ARG A 422 3.20 -9.57 31.92
CA ARG A 422 4.61 -9.99 31.77
C ARG A 422 5.21 -9.63 30.42
N GLY A 423 4.38 -9.65 29.35
CA GLY A 423 4.78 -9.16 28.03
C GLY A 423 5.15 -7.70 28.04
N ILE A 424 4.34 -6.85 28.69
CA ILE A 424 4.59 -5.41 28.85
C ILE A 424 5.85 -5.15 29.69
N ILE A 425 6.01 -5.85 30.83
CA ILE A 425 7.24 -5.77 31.62
C ILE A 425 8.47 -6.15 30.77
N ALA A 426 8.37 -7.17 29.92
CA ALA A 426 9.47 -7.56 29.05
C ALA A 426 9.79 -6.48 28.00
N ASP A 427 8.79 -5.73 27.50
CA ASP A 427 8.99 -4.62 26.57
C ASP A 427 9.72 -3.45 27.26
N GLU A 428 9.29 -3.07 28.45
CA GLU A 428 9.96 -2.06 29.27
C GLU A 428 11.43 -2.42 29.55
N LEU A 429 11.70 -3.66 29.90
CA LEU A 429 13.06 -4.16 30.09
C LEU A 429 13.91 -4.09 28.81
N ARG A 430 13.33 -4.43 27.66
CA ARG A 430 14.02 -4.31 26.37
C ARG A 430 14.33 -2.88 26.02
N ARG A 431 13.34 -2.00 26.18
CA ARG A 431 13.49 -0.57 25.96
C ARG A 431 14.67 -0.03 26.77
N THR A 432 14.67 -0.21 28.09
CA THR A 432 15.76 0.24 28.98
C THR A 432 17.12 -0.32 28.54
N ARG A 433 17.19 -1.60 28.15
CA ARG A 433 18.43 -2.22 27.67
C ARG A 433 18.91 -1.68 26.34
N ILE A 434 18.01 -1.28 25.44
CA ILE A 434 18.34 -0.64 24.17
C ILE A 434 18.84 0.77 24.43
N GLU A 435 18.10 1.57 25.21
CA GLU A 435 18.44 2.93 25.59
C GLU A 435 19.81 2.99 26.26
N SER A 436 20.12 2.05 27.14
CA SER A 436 21.40 2.01 27.85
C SER A 436 22.64 1.93 26.94
N ARG A 437 22.46 1.51 25.68
CA ARG A 437 23.52 1.41 24.67
C ARG A 437 23.71 2.65 23.81
N PHE A 438 22.76 3.60 23.87
CA PHE A 438 22.88 4.83 23.09
C PHE A 438 24.02 5.70 23.63
N ARG A 439 24.87 6.11 22.71
CA ARG A 439 25.89 7.12 23.00
C ARG A 439 25.24 8.49 22.88
N VAL A 440 25.17 9.20 23.99
CA VAL A 440 24.63 10.56 24.04
C VAL A 440 25.73 11.53 24.45
N ALA A 441 25.59 12.77 24.02
CA ALA A 441 26.51 13.84 24.38
C ALA A 441 26.48 14.10 25.91
N TRP A 442 27.61 14.52 26.45
CA TRP A 442 27.66 14.92 27.83
C TRP A 442 26.96 16.27 28.01
N PRO A 443 26.07 16.38 29.02
CA PRO A 443 25.41 17.65 29.27
C PRO A 443 26.42 18.75 29.66
N SER A 444 26.15 19.95 29.18
CA SER A 444 26.97 21.15 29.49
C SER A 444 26.85 21.55 30.94
N ALA A 445 27.81 22.37 31.41
CA ALA A 445 27.75 22.95 32.76
C ALA A 445 26.46 23.77 32.97
N THR A 446 26.01 24.49 31.95
CA THR A 446 24.78 25.29 31.98
C THR A 446 23.53 24.38 32.13
N GLN A 447 23.44 23.29 31.41
CA GLN A 447 22.33 22.32 31.55
C GLN A 447 22.31 21.70 32.96
N ILE A 448 23.46 21.36 33.52
CA ILE A 448 23.58 20.81 34.87
C ILE A 448 23.14 21.83 35.92
N ALA A 449 23.56 23.10 35.79
CA ALA A 449 23.16 24.17 36.70
C ALA A 449 21.65 24.45 36.60
N ALA A 450 21.10 24.54 35.41
CA ALA A 450 19.67 24.71 35.19
C ALA A 450 18.84 23.54 35.77
N PHE A 451 19.29 22.30 35.61
CA PHE A 451 18.63 21.13 36.21
C PHE A 451 18.59 21.25 37.73
N HIS A 452 19.72 21.62 38.37
CA HIS A 452 19.80 21.79 39.83
C HIS A 452 18.84 22.86 40.34
N GLN A 453 18.70 23.97 39.60
CA GLN A 453 17.79 25.07 39.96
C GLN A 453 16.32 24.68 39.76
N ASN A 454 15.99 24.04 38.64
CA ASN A 454 14.59 23.74 38.24
C ASN A 454 14.00 22.56 39.01
N TYR A 455 14.83 21.64 39.50
CA TYR A 455 14.40 20.40 40.15
C TYR A 455 14.88 20.28 41.59
N GLY A 456 14.94 21.41 42.31
CA GLY A 456 15.45 21.48 43.70
C GLY A 456 14.77 20.54 44.69
N ASP A 457 13.47 20.24 44.49
CA ASP A 457 12.67 19.31 45.34
C ASP A 457 12.92 17.83 45.06
N LEU A 458 13.59 17.50 43.94
CA LEU A 458 13.91 16.13 43.56
C LEU A 458 14.78 15.47 44.64
N GLN A 459 14.45 14.25 45.05
CA GLN A 459 15.24 13.56 46.06
C GLN A 459 16.59 13.09 45.50
N ALA A 460 17.64 13.39 46.26
CA ALA A 460 19.02 12.98 46.05
C ALA A 460 19.51 12.19 47.26
N ARG A 461 20.24 11.10 47.03
CA ARG A 461 20.76 10.26 48.09
C ARG A 461 22.22 9.90 47.88
N LEU A 462 23.05 10.08 48.88
CA LEU A 462 24.46 9.68 48.84
C LEU A 462 24.56 8.15 48.97
N VAL A 463 25.24 7.51 48.03
CA VAL A 463 25.34 6.05 47.99
C VAL A 463 26.72 5.56 47.57
N GLU A 464 27.04 4.37 48.05
CA GLU A 464 28.16 3.55 47.58
C GLU A 464 27.64 2.28 46.92
N ALA A 465 28.25 1.85 45.79
CA ALA A 465 27.90 0.67 45.05
C ALA A 465 29.13 -0.24 44.85
N ARG A 466 28.95 -1.56 44.76
CA ARG A 466 30.05 -2.50 44.49
C ARG A 466 30.63 -2.38 43.09
N SER A 467 29.86 -1.89 42.15
CA SER A 467 30.25 -1.67 40.75
C SER A 467 29.87 -0.27 40.28
N GLY A 468 30.41 0.18 39.15
CA GLY A 468 30.01 1.44 38.55
C GLY A 468 28.55 1.39 38.04
N MET A 469 27.76 2.41 38.37
CA MET A 469 26.34 2.51 38.06
C MET A 469 26.04 3.58 37.03
N GLN A 470 25.17 3.30 36.05
CA GLN A 470 24.76 4.32 35.09
C GLN A 470 24.15 5.54 35.73
N TRP A 471 23.31 5.36 36.74
CA TRP A 471 22.70 6.45 37.51
C TRP A 471 23.68 7.19 38.48
N LEU A 472 24.95 6.78 38.52
CA LEU A 472 26.10 7.49 39.10
C LEU A 472 27.14 7.86 38.01
N ALA A 473 26.73 8.00 36.76
CA ALA A 473 27.62 8.27 35.63
C ALA A 473 28.81 7.29 35.53
N GLY A 474 28.60 5.99 35.82
CA GLY A 474 29.62 4.95 35.81
C GLY A 474 30.49 4.89 37.10
N ARG A 475 30.26 5.70 38.10
CA ARG A 475 30.98 5.70 39.35
C ARG A 475 30.38 4.73 40.38
N ARG A 476 31.16 4.40 41.40
CA ARG A 476 30.75 3.55 42.53
C ARG A 476 30.28 4.37 43.75
N PHE A 477 30.52 5.67 43.77
CA PHE A 477 30.22 6.56 44.88
C PHE A 477 29.71 7.90 44.35
N GLY A 478 28.68 8.43 45.01
CA GLY A 478 28.13 9.75 44.71
C GLY A 478 26.63 9.86 45.02
N TYR A 479 26.06 11.02 44.70
CA TYR A 479 24.62 11.23 44.86
C TYR A 479 23.86 10.64 43.68
N ALA A 480 22.93 9.74 44.00
CA ALA A 480 21.93 9.20 43.08
C ALA A 480 20.66 10.04 43.13
N LEU A 481 20.09 10.38 41.98
CA LEU A 481 18.83 11.13 41.88
C LEU A 481 17.64 10.20 41.69
N ALA A 482 16.50 10.52 42.30
CA ALA A 482 15.28 9.75 42.21
C ALA A 482 14.76 9.61 40.77
N SER A 483 15.07 10.59 39.89
CA SER A 483 14.71 10.55 38.46
C SER A 483 15.53 9.57 37.60
N ALA A 484 16.65 9.04 38.11
CA ALA A 484 17.54 8.17 37.34
C ALA A 484 17.85 6.83 38.03
N ALA A 485 17.75 6.80 39.35
CA ALA A 485 18.01 5.61 40.15
C ALA A 485 16.71 4.80 40.38
N PRO A 486 16.81 3.48 40.63
CA PRO A 486 15.63 2.69 41.01
C PRO A 486 14.89 3.30 42.21
N PRO A 487 13.55 3.46 42.19
CA PRO A 487 12.80 4.14 43.27
C PRO A 487 13.04 3.58 44.68
N GLN A 488 13.27 2.26 44.77
CA GLN A 488 13.53 1.59 46.04
C GLN A 488 14.78 2.14 46.76
N LEU A 489 15.74 2.72 46.00
CA LEU A 489 16.96 3.24 46.57
C LEU A 489 16.70 4.33 47.66
N MET A 490 15.66 5.13 47.43
CA MET A 490 15.32 6.24 48.33
C MET A 490 14.81 5.73 49.70
N ASN A 491 14.27 4.50 49.75
CA ASN A 491 13.66 3.90 50.94
C ASN A 491 14.57 2.86 51.67
N LEU A 492 15.75 2.56 51.11
CA LEU A 492 16.66 1.60 51.76
C LEU A 492 17.20 2.15 53.11
N PRO A 493 17.48 1.27 54.11
CA PRO A 493 18.10 1.70 55.34
C PRO A 493 19.54 2.20 55.11
N SER A 494 19.92 3.29 55.79
CA SER A 494 21.28 3.83 55.72
C SER A 494 22.31 2.92 56.40
N GLY A 495 23.55 2.95 55.89
CA GLY A 495 24.68 2.24 56.45
C GLY A 495 24.78 0.76 56.16
N ARG A 496 23.75 0.12 55.54
CA ARG A 496 23.70 -1.29 55.25
C ARG A 496 23.83 -1.60 53.78
N TRP A 497 24.57 -2.67 53.43
CA TRP A 497 24.58 -3.19 52.05
C TRP A 497 23.27 -3.90 51.77
N SER A 498 22.61 -3.50 50.69
CA SER A 498 21.34 -4.05 50.25
C SER A 498 21.42 -4.41 48.77
N ALA A 499 20.79 -5.51 48.38
CA ALA A 499 20.59 -5.88 46.99
C ALA A 499 19.47 -5.01 46.41
N LEU A 500 19.78 -4.21 45.38
CA LEU A 500 18.84 -3.36 44.67
C LEU A 500 18.64 -3.90 43.28
N TRP A 501 17.40 -4.19 42.95
CA TRP A 501 17.04 -4.58 41.61
C TRP A 501 16.91 -3.33 40.72
N SER A 502 17.38 -3.44 39.49
CA SER A 502 17.14 -2.46 38.41
C SER A 502 16.87 -3.17 37.09
N PRO A 503 16.28 -2.50 36.06
CA PRO A 503 16.09 -3.07 34.73
C PRO A 503 17.39 -3.58 34.06
N LEU A 504 18.55 -3.09 34.49
CA LEU A 504 19.87 -3.50 34.00
C LEU A 504 20.52 -4.61 34.82
N GLY A 505 19.87 -5.06 35.89
CA GLY A 505 20.34 -6.13 36.76
C GLY A 505 20.33 -5.79 38.26
N THR A 506 20.60 -6.76 39.11
CA THR A 506 20.68 -6.55 40.55
C THR A 506 22.08 -6.08 40.94
N VAL A 507 22.14 -5.06 41.77
CA VAL A 507 23.39 -4.45 42.28
C VAL A 507 23.39 -4.37 43.78
N LEU A 508 24.57 -4.41 44.39
CA LEU A 508 24.74 -4.18 45.82
C LEU A 508 25.06 -2.71 46.05
N VAL A 509 24.24 -2.07 46.88
CA VAL A 509 24.35 -0.64 47.22
C VAL A 509 24.30 -0.46 48.73
N ARG A 510 24.98 0.59 49.20
CA ARG A 510 24.96 1.06 50.59
C ARG A 510 24.61 2.52 50.62
N PRO A 511 23.38 2.93 50.99
CA PRO A 511 23.07 4.34 51.24
C PRO A 511 23.87 4.83 52.46
N LEU A 512 24.45 6.00 52.33
CA LEU A 512 25.33 6.57 53.39
C LEU A 512 24.62 7.64 54.24
N GLY A 513 23.39 8.00 53.89
CA GLY A 513 22.55 8.94 54.62
C GLY A 513 21.09 8.86 54.18
N PRO A 514 20.20 9.63 54.79
CA PRO A 514 18.81 9.77 54.32
C PRO A 514 18.76 10.47 52.96
N PRO A 515 17.66 10.29 52.20
CA PRO A 515 17.39 11.14 51.04
C PRO A 515 17.21 12.59 51.46
N GLN A 516 17.60 13.53 50.63
CA GLN A 516 17.46 14.95 50.86
C GLN A 516 17.10 15.67 49.55
N PRO A 517 16.42 16.84 49.61
CA PRO A 517 16.11 17.62 48.41
C PRO A 517 17.39 18.01 47.66
N LEU A 518 17.38 17.88 46.32
CA LEU A 518 18.52 18.18 45.46
C LEU A 518 19.04 19.61 45.67
N GLY A 519 18.15 20.59 45.86
CA GLY A 519 18.49 21.99 46.10
C GLY A 519 19.20 22.25 47.42
N SER A 520 19.10 21.31 48.38
CA SER A 520 19.82 21.41 49.66
C SER A 520 21.26 20.89 49.58
N VAL A 521 21.64 20.24 48.48
CA VAL A 521 22.98 19.68 48.28
C VAL A 521 23.79 20.58 47.36
N PRO A 522 25.02 20.96 47.71
CA PRO A 522 25.87 21.78 46.84
C PRO A 522 26.02 21.15 45.45
N LEU A 523 25.91 21.97 44.38
CA LEU A 523 25.96 21.54 42.99
C LEU A 523 27.18 20.66 42.66
N GLY A 524 28.34 21.00 43.24
CA GLY A 524 29.57 20.21 43.05
C GLY A 524 29.44 18.74 43.44
N ASN A 525 28.68 18.45 44.51
CA ASN A 525 28.49 17.12 45.04
C ASN A 525 27.49 16.28 44.23
N VAL A 526 26.45 16.93 43.68
CA VAL A 526 25.37 16.26 42.89
C VAL A 526 25.62 16.29 41.39
N ARG A 527 26.65 16.96 40.92
CA ARG A 527 26.94 17.13 39.49
C ARG A 527 26.95 15.82 38.68
N LEU A 528 27.50 14.76 39.25
CA LEU A 528 27.54 13.46 38.61
C LEU A 528 26.16 12.81 38.52
N GLY A 529 25.35 12.92 39.56
CA GLY A 529 23.97 12.40 39.56
C GLY A 529 23.08 13.14 38.56
N ILE A 530 23.18 14.50 38.50
CA ILE A 530 22.48 15.33 37.51
C ILE A 530 22.90 14.91 36.07
N ARG A 531 24.21 14.76 35.87
CA ARG A 531 24.73 14.28 34.56
C ARG A 531 24.11 12.94 34.18
N ALA A 532 24.06 12.01 35.11
CA ALA A 532 23.46 10.68 34.88
C ALA A 532 21.98 10.78 34.51
N ALA A 533 21.22 11.65 35.21
CA ALA A 533 19.79 11.87 34.93
C ALA A 533 19.57 12.48 33.52
N LEU A 534 20.29 13.55 33.19
CA LEU A 534 20.18 14.16 31.85
C LEU A 534 20.60 13.22 30.73
N MET A 535 21.63 12.39 30.93
CA MET A 535 22.02 11.38 29.96
C MET A 535 20.97 10.24 29.81
N ALA A 536 20.30 9.85 30.91
CA ALA A 536 19.22 8.87 30.87
C ALA A 536 18.02 9.42 30.07
N GLN A 537 17.62 10.67 30.34
CA GLN A 537 16.59 11.37 29.59
C GLN A 537 16.94 11.45 28.09
N SER A 538 18.14 11.94 27.76
CA SER A 538 18.57 12.01 26.35
C SER A 538 18.58 10.66 25.65
N ARG A 539 18.87 9.55 26.34
CA ARG A 539 18.77 8.20 25.77
C ARG A 539 17.32 7.80 25.48
N GLY A 540 16.41 8.12 26.41
CA GLY A 540 14.98 7.92 26.21
C GLY A 540 14.45 8.67 25.00
N ASP A 541 14.86 9.95 24.84
CA ASP A 541 14.48 10.80 23.70
C ASP A 541 14.97 10.25 22.34
N HIS A 542 16.04 9.43 22.32
CA HIS A 542 16.55 8.80 21.11
C HIS A 542 15.81 7.50 20.73
N PHE A 543 15.11 6.88 21.66
CA PHE A 543 14.48 5.58 21.42
C PHE A 543 13.42 5.60 20.33
N PRO A 544 12.46 6.55 20.26
CA PRO A 544 11.44 6.58 19.22
C PRO A 544 12.06 6.70 17.81
N SER A 545 13.09 7.53 17.65
CA SER A 545 13.80 7.69 16.38
C SER A 545 14.53 6.41 15.96
N TRP A 546 15.20 5.73 16.90
CA TRP A 546 15.85 4.46 16.67
C TRP A 546 14.85 3.38 16.26
N LEU A 547 13.71 3.29 16.96
CA LEU A 547 12.68 2.31 16.69
C LEU A 547 12.09 2.51 15.29
N ASN A 548 11.72 3.75 14.95
CA ASN A 548 11.19 4.09 13.64
C ASN A 548 12.18 3.74 12.51
N ALA A 549 13.44 4.11 12.64
CA ALA A 549 14.48 3.76 11.66
C ALA A 549 14.65 2.24 11.53
N SER A 550 14.61 1.50 12.66
CA SER A 550 14.71 0.04 12.67
C SER A 550 13.49 -0.64 12.03
N GLN A 551 12.29 -0.11 12.24
CA GLN A 551 11.06 -0.56 11.60
C GLN A 551 11.11 -0.30 10.09
N GLN A 552 11.49 0.90 9.65
CA GLN A 552 11.65 1.23 8.23
C GLN A 552 12.67 0.32 7.53
N ALA A 553 13.80 0.03 8.18
CA ALA A 553 14.81 -0.89 7.65
C ALA A 553 14.32 -2.35 7.55
N ALA A 554 13.36 -2.74 8.40
CA ALA A 554 12.77 -4.08 8.40
C ALA A 554 11.67 -4.25 7.35
N LEU A 555 10.91 -3.19 7.03
CA LEU A 555 9.75 -3.25 6.11
C LEU A 555 10.07 -3.86 4.74
N PRO A 556 11.15 -3.51 4.04
CA PRO A 556 11.45 -4.10 2.72
C PRO A 556 11.64 -5.61 2.76
N LYS A 557 12.01 -6.15 3.92
CA LYS A 557 12.26 -7.59 4.16
C LYS A 557 11.11 -8.28 4.89
N ALA A 558 10.11 -7.52 5.33
CA ALA A 558 8.96 -8.06 6.03
C ALA A 558 7.98 -8.69 5.05
N ILE A 559 7.36 -9.78 5.47
CA ILE A 559 6.30 -10.45 4.74
C ILE A 559 5.12 -10.55 5.69
N CYS A 560 4.05 -9.84 5.36
CA CYS A 560 2.86 -9.78 6.19
C CYS A 560 1.65 -10.38 5.45
N TRP A 561 0.67 -10.83 6.20
CA TRP A 561 -0.56 -11.37 5.68
C TRP A 561 -1.29 -10.30 4.85
N ARG A 562 -1.67 -10.63 3.62
CA ARG A 562 -2.27 -9.72 2.62
C ARG A 562 -1.43 -8.47 2.33
N ASP A 563 -0.11 -8.52 2.55
CA ASP A 563 0.81 -7.38 2.42
C ASP A 563 0.40 -6.12 3.21
N GLN A 564 -0.41 -6.30 4.24
CA GLN A 564 -0.80 -5.23 5.17
C GLN A 564 0.29 -5.05 6.22
N PHE A 565 0.80 -3.83 6.34
CA PHE A 565 1.83 -3.43 7.29
C PHE A 565 1.21 -2.58 8.40
N PRO A 566 1.78 -2.64 9.62
CA PRO A 566 1.33 -1.78 10.70
C PRO A 566 1.77 -0.33 10.47
N GLN A 567 1.14 0.59 11.13
CA GLN A 567 1.68 1.94 11.32
C GLN A 567 3.01 1.85 12.06
N LEU A 568 3.98 2.69 11.65
CA LEU A 568 5.28 2.74 12.30
C LEU A 568 5.25 3.74 13.46
N GLY A 569 6.05 3.46 14.46
CA GLY A 569 6.19 4.29 15.64
C GLY A 569 6.23 3.46 16.90
N GLU A 570 6.41 4.15 18.00
CA GLU A 570 6.34 3.60 19.35
C GLU A 570 4.86 3.45 19.75
N VAL A 571 4.54 2.33 20.38
CA VAL A 571 3.26 2.10 21.04
C VAL A 571 3.55 1.69 22.47
N ASP A 572 3.37 2.61 23.39
CA ASP A 572 3.59 2.39 24.81
C ASP A 572 2.34 1.78 25.46
N LEU A 573 2.38 0.48 25.72
CA LEU A 573 1.32 -0.24 26.42
C LEU A 573 1.28 0.03 27.93
N ALA A 574 2.34 0.60 28.51
CA ALA A 574 2.33 0.96 29.92
C ALA A 574 1.28 2.05 30.20
N ASN A 575 0.88 2.85 29.20
CA ASN A 575 -0.22 3.80 29.33
C ASN A 575 -1.57 3.13 29.67
N TYR A 576 -1.78 1.87 29.30
CA TYR A 576 -2.98 1.09 29.66
C TYR A 576 -2.86 0.38 31.01
N LEU A 577 -1.63 0.13 31.46
CA LEU A 577 -1.30 -0.55 32.71
C LEU A 577 -0.16 0.23 33.42
N PRO A 578 -0.41 1.47 33.87
CA PRO A 578 0.65 2.37 34.34
C PRO A 578 1.42 1.82 35.55
N PHE A 579 0.82 0.91 36.30
CA PHE A 579 1.51 0.24 37.41
C PHE A 579 2.57 -0.78 36.93
N LEU A 580 2.70 -1.07 35.63
CA LEU A 580 3.75 -1.92 35.07
C LEU A 580 4.96 -1.14 34.55
N ALA A 581 4.89 0.18 34.41
CA ALA A 581 6.01 1.00 33.95
C ALA A 581 7.22 0.86 34.90
N LEU A 582 8.41 0.64 34.36
CA LEU A 582 9.63 0.42 35.14
C LEU A 582 10.43 1.71 35.35
N THR A 583 10.18 2.71 34.57
CA THR A 583 10.84 4.03 34.61
C THR A 583 9.80 5.12 34.76
N HIS A 584 9.94 5.98 35.75
CA HIS A 584 9.26 7.28 35.86
C HIS A 584 10.24 8.32 36.34
#